data_845c25f68f9736905e5461410ce8e4e4
#
_entry.id   845c25f68f9736905e5461410ce8e4e4
#
_cell.length_a   1.000
_cell.length_b   1.000
_cell.length_c   1.000
_cell.angle_alpha   90.00
_cell.angle_beta   90.00
_cell.angle_gamma   90.00
#
_symmetry.space_group_name_H-M   'P 1'
#
loop_
_entity.id
_entity.type
_entity.pdbx_description
1 polymer ?
#
loop_
_entity_poly.entity_id
_entity_poly.type
_entity_poly.pdbx_seq_one_letter_code
_entity_poly.pdbx_strand_id
1 'polypeptide(L)'
;MTRFRDYQTSLAAFEREVWVRCPRCQQATLSRCLDQGLTWRIACPHCGYIQSAFRDAQRQRSQPWWTQGWWGEARKFGGAVDPLFGLPLWLQVPCCGQVLWVYNQAHLEFLEHYVRSTLRERQGSKGNHHSMAVRLPRWIKQAQHREAVLKGLQQLKERLEG
;
A
#
# COMPACT_ATOMS: atom_id res chain seq x y z
N MET A 1 -17.01 -10.20 18.83
CA MET A 1 -16.89 -8.89 18.17
C MET A 1 -15.42 -8.56 18.00
N THR A 2 -14.98 -8.39 16.76
CA THR A 2 -13.63 -7.92 16.48
C THR A 2 -13.59 -6.40 16.49
N ARG A 3 -12.62 -5.84 17.20
CA ARG A 3 -12.45 -4.40 17.40
C ARG A 3 -11.17 -3.94 16.71
N PHE A 4 -11.27 -2.93 15.86
CA PHE A 4 -10.11 -2.28 15.25
C PHE A 4 -9.66 -1.08 16.09
N ARG A 5 -8.38 -1.02 16.44
CA ARG A 5 -7.80 0.03 17.31
C ARG A 5 -6.58 0.74 16.71
N ASP A 6 -6.06 0.28 15.59
CA ASP A 6 -4.86 0.87 15.01
C ASP A 6 -5.18 2.09 14.14
N TYR A 7 -5.06 3.26 14.73
CA TYR A 7 -5.16 4.56 14.06
C TYR A 7 -3.83 5.30 14.03
N GLN A 8 -2.71 4.61 14.26
CA GLN A 8 -1.37 5.17 14.25
C GLN A 8 -0.56 4.74 13.02
N THR A 9 -0.74 3.53 12.54
CA THR A 9 0.00 3.01 11.39
C THR A 9 -0.32 3.80 10.14
N SER A 10 0.74 4.35 9.52
CA SER A 10 0.67 5.01 8.22
C SER A 10 1.02 4.04 7.10
N LEU A 11 0.69 4.39 5.87
CA LEU A 11 1.04 3.57 4.72
C LEU A 11 2.56 3.49 4.51
N ALA A 12 3.31 4.51 4.91
CA ALA A 12 4.77 4.51 4.89
C ALA A 12 5.38 3.32 5.66
N ALA A 13 4.68 2.79 6.68
CA ALA A 13 5.11 1.61 7.39
C ALA A 13 5.22 0.35 6.51
N PHE A 14 4.48 0.31 5.40
CA PHE A 14 4.45 -0.83 4.47
C PHE A 14 5.34 -0.63 3.22
N GLU A 15 5.98 0.52 3.04
CA GLU A 15 6.77 0.85 1.85
C GLU A 15 8.14 0.14 1.78
N ARG A 16 8.60 -0.49 2.84
CA ARG A 16 9.91 -1.13 2.88
C ARG A 16 10.04 -2.31 1.92
N GLU A 17 8.95 -3.00 1.68
CA GLU A 17 8.86 -4.09 0.72
C GLU A 17 7.54 -3.93 -0.06
N VAL A 18 7.64 -3.80 -1.37
CA VAL A 18 6.50 -3.60 -2.25
C VAL A 18 6.57 -4.58 -3.41
N TRP A 19 5.53 -5.41 -3.55
CA TRP A 19 5.40 -6.31 -4.69
C TRP A 19 4.94 -5.56 -5.93
N VAL A 20 5.77 -5.57 -6.96
CA VAL A 20 5.54 -4.87 -8.24
C VAL A 20 5.66 -5.82 -9.43
N ARG A 21 5.19 -5.38 -10.58
CA ARG A 21 5.44 -6.05 -11.86
C ARG A 21 6.78 -5.61 -12.41
N CYS A 22 7.62 -6.57 -12.73
CA CYS A 22 8.89 -6.29 -13.42
C CYS A 22 8.61 -5.61 -14.77
N PRO A 23 9.24 -4.46 -15.06
CA PRO A 23 8.99 -3.75 -16.33
C PRO A 23 9.50 -4.51 -17.55
N ARG A 24 10.41 -5.47 -17.35
CA ARG A 24 11.02 -6.24 -18.44
C ARG A 24 10.27 -7.54 -18.75
N CYS A 25 9.95 -8.33 -17.73
CA CYS A 25 9.32 -9.66 -17.94
C CYS A 25 7.89 -9.78 -17.42
N GLN A 26 7.35 -8.73 -16.79
CA GLN A 26 5.99 -8.66 -16.23
C GLN A 26 5.71 -9.64 -15.08
N GLN A 27 6.72 -10.38 -14.60
CA GLN A 27 6.59 -11.26 -13.44
C GLN A 27 6.67 -10.48 -12.13
N ALA A 28 6.22 -11.13 -11.06
CA ALA A 28 6.30 -10.56 -9.72
C ALA A 28 7.76 -10.32 -9.31
N THR A 29 8.03 -9.13 -8.80
CA THR A 29 9.32 -8.80 -8.21
C THR A 29 9.13 -7.91 -7.00
N LEU A 30 10.14 -7.84 -6.15
CA LEU A 30 10.07 -7.12 -4.90
C LEU A 30 10.97 -5.88 -4.94
N SER A 31 10.35 -4.72 -4.71
CA SER A 31 11.06 -3.48 -4.41
C SER A 31 11.40 -3.46 -2.91
N ARG A 32 12.68 -3.42 -2.58
CA ARG A 32 13.17 -3.46 -1.18
C ARG A 32 13.94 -2.21 -0.80
N CYS A 33 13.68 -1.74 0.41
CA CYS A 33 14.51 -0.76 1.07
C CYS A 33 15.81 -1.43 1.56
N LEU A 34 16.96 -0.88 1.14
CA LEU A 34 18.28 -1.41 1.50
C LEU A 34 18.86 -0.81 2.79
N ASP A 35 18.37 0.36 3.16
CA ASP A 35 18.86 1.13 4.29
C ASP A 35 17.70 1.76 5.10
N GLN A 36 17.96 2.78 5.85
CA GLN A 36 16.97 3.43 6.71
C GLN A 36 15.95 4.30 5.96
N GLY A 37 15.58 3.93 4.74
CA GLY A 37 14.56 4.64 3.97
C GLY A 37 15.11 5.64 2.95
N LEU A 38 16.34 5.46 2.51
CA LEU A 38 17.00 6.33 1.52
C LEU A 38 17.16 5.64 0.16
N THR A 39 17.41 4.33 0.16
CA THR A 39 17.70 3.58 -1.07
C THR A 39 16.75 2.40 -1.23
N TRP A 40 16.13 2.27 -2.39
CA TRP A 40 15.34 1.12 -2.78
C TRP A 40 15.93 0.44 -3.99
N ARG A 41 15.78 -0.87 -4.07
CA ARG A 41 16.24 -1.68 -5.19
C ARG A 41 15.17 -2.68 -5.61
N ILE A 42 15.01 -2.81 -6.93
CA ILE A 42 14.35 -3.94 -7.56
C ILE A 42 15.43 -4.85 -8.13
N ALA A 43 15.32 -6.14 -7.85
CA ALA A 43 16.13 -7.19 -8.48
C ALA A 43 15.18 -8.32 -8.87
N CYS A 44 14.90 -8.44 -10.16
CA CYS A 44 13.97 -9.45 -10.66
C CYS A 44 14.64 -10.81 -10.74
N PRO A 45 14.14 -11.83 -10.02
CA PRO A 45 14.75 -13.16 -10.05
C PRO A 45 14.49 -13.91 -11.37
N HIS A 46 13.51 -13.46 -12.16
CA HIS A 46 13.12 -14.15 -13.38
C HIS A 46 13.93 -13.71 -14.62
N CYS A 47 14.34 -12.45 -14.69
CA CYS A 47 15.01 -11.91 -15.88
C CYS A 47 16.29 -11.13 -15.58
N GLY A 48 16.68 -11.02 -14.31
CA GLY A 48 17.87 -10.29 -13.88
C GLY A 48 17.77 -8.77 -13.99
N TYR A 49 16.59 -8.20 -14.20
CA TYR A 49 16.39 -6.75 -14.22
C TYR A 49 16.72 -6.15 -12.85
N ILE A 50 17.57 -5.12 -12.82
CA ILE A 50 17.95 -4.40 -11.60
C ILE A 50 17.75 -2.90 -11.82
N GLN A 51 17.12 -2.26 -10.85
CA GLN A 51 16.99 -0.81 -10.78
C GLN A 51 17.08 -0.34 -9.33
N SER A 52 17.74 0.79 -9.09
CA SER A 52 17.79 1.44 -7.79
C SER A 52 17.18 2.83 -7.86
N ALA A 53 16.52 3.23 -6.79
CA ALA A 53 16.00 4.58 -6.61
C ALA A 53 16.45 5.12 -5.25
N PHE A 54 16.68 6.43 -5.22
CA PHE A 54 17.11 7.13 -4.02
C PHE A 54 16.04 8.15 -3.63
N ARG A 55 15.64 8.13 -2.36
CA ARG A 55 14.80 9.18 -1.80
C ARG A 55 15.69 10.30 -1.31
N ASP A 56 15.63 11.44 -1.98
CA ASP A 56 16.37 12.64 -1.55
C ASP A 56 15.68 13.25 -0.32
N ALA A 57 16.29 13.03 0.85
CA ALA A 57 15.82 13.58 2.12
C ALA A 57 15.79 15.12 2.13
N GLN A 58 16.62 15.77 1.34
CA GLN A 58 16.68 17.23 1.23
C GLN A 58 15.52 17.77 0.39
N ARG A 59 15.17 17.08 -0.69
CA ARG A 59 14.04 17.42 -1.55
C ARG A 59 12.70 17.24 -0.84
N GLN A 60 12.60 16.27 0.07
CA GLN A 60 11.43 16.09 0.92
C GLN A 60 11.21 17.25 1.91
N ARG A 61 12.27 17.83 2.47
CA ARG A 61 12.17 18.94 3.44
C ARG A 61 11.76 20.27 2.79
N SER A 62 12.01 20.45 1.51
CA SER A 62 11.70 21.68 0.78
C SER A 62 10.31 21.67 0.14
N GLN A 63 9.62 20.54 0.13
CA GLN A 63 8.27 20.44 -0.40
C GLN A 63 7.22 20.64 0.69
N PRO A 64 6.10 21.32 0.41
CA PRO A 64 5.01 21.44 1.36
C PRO A 64 4.53 20.08 1.85
N TRP A 65 4.16 19.98 3.13
CA TRP A 65 3.75 18.73 3.77
C TRP A 65 2.65 17.96 3.03
N TRP A 66 1.77 18.64 2.29
CA TRP A 66 0.73 18.02 1.45
C TRP A 66 1.25 17.42 0.14
N THR A 67 2.48 17.77 -0.27
CA THR A 67 3.17 17.16 -1.42
C THR A 67 4.16 16.08 -1.01
N GLN A 68 4.56 16.06 0.25
CA GLN A 68 5.48 15.06 0.82
C GLN A 68 4.80 13.70 1.08
N GLY A 69 3.48 13.68 1.00
CA GLY A 69 2.75 12.45 1.07
C GLY A 69 2.63 11.82 -0.31
N TRP A 70 2.86 10.58 -0.37
CA TRP A 70 2.31 9.57 -1.22
C TRP A 70 1.15 9.99 -2.15
N TRP A 71 0.38 10.97 -1.75
CA TRP A 71 -0.78 11.48 -2.44
C TRP A 71 -0.48 12.18 -3.77
N GLY A 72 0.70 12.80 -3.90
CA GLY A 72 1.07 13.53 -5.10
C GLY A 72 1.31 12.59 -6.28
N GLU A 73 2.09 11.53 -6.06
CA GLU A 73 2.46 10.57 -7.10
C GLU A 73 1.38 9.51 -7.30
N ALA A 74 0.78 8.99 -6.24
CA ALA A 74 -0.29 8.01 -6.33
C ALA A 74 -1.54 8.55 -7.02
N ARG A 75 -1.82 9.84 -6.91
CA ARG A 75 -2.90 10.48 -7.67
C ARG A 75 -2.61 10.54 -9.17
N LYS A 76 -1.37 10.79 -9.55
CA LYS A 76 -0.97 10.81 -10.97
C LYS A 76 -1.13 9.44 -11.62
N PHE A 77 -0.93 8.37 -10.87
CA PHE A 77 -0.89 7.00 -11.38
C PHE A 77 -2.09 6.14 -11.00
N GLY A 78 -3.13 6.70 -10.38
CA GLY A 78 -4.34 5.95 -10.04
C GLY A 78 -4.23 5.02 -8.84
N GLY A 79 -3.19 5.13 -8.03
CA GLY A 79 -3.07 4.48 -6.72
C GLY A 79 -2.52 3.04 -6.69
N ALA A 80 -2.58 2.30 -7.78
CA ALA A 80 -2.10 0.91 -7.85
C ALA A 80 -0.68 0.80 -8.43
N VAL A 81 0.19 1.73 -8.04
CA VAL A 81 1.61 1.79 -8.43
C VAL A 81 2.49 1.98 -7.21
N ASP A 82 3.73 1.52 -7.29
CA ASP A 82 4.68 1.77 -6.22
C ASP A 82 5.14 3.25 -6.19
N PRO A 83 5.43 3.79 -5.00
CA PRO A 83 5.70 5.21 -4.86
C PRO A 83 7.09 5.65 -5.34
N LEU A 84 8.00 4.72 -5.60
CA LEU A 84 9.40 5.01 -5.92
C LEU A 84 9.73 4.87 -7.40
N PHE A 85 9.30 3.77 -8.01
CA PHE A 85 9.57 3.43 -9.40
C PHE A 85 8.40 3.70 -10.33
N GLY A 86 7.19 3.95 -9.78
CA GLY A 86 5.99 4.13 -10.57
C GLY A 86 5.52 2.87 -11.29
N LEU A 87 5.95 1.70 -10.84
CA LEU A 87 5.60 0.43 -11.46
C LEU A 87 4.25 -0.08 -10.97
N PRO A 88 3.46 -0.75 -11.81
CA PRO A 88 2.22 -1.36 -11.39
C PRO A 88 2.44 -2.35 -10.24
N LEU A 89 1.58 -2.29 -9.23
CA LEU A 89 1.61 -3.25 -8.14
C LEU A 89 1.25 -4.65 -8.64
N TRP A 90 1.94 -5.66 -8.12
CA TRP A 90 1.60 -7.06 -8.35
C TRP A 90 0.30 -7.45 -7.65
N LEU A 91 0.13 -6.95 -6.43
CA LEU A 91 -1.00 -7.27 -5.57
C LEU A 91 -2.14 -6.25 -5.79
N GLN A 92 -2.88 -6.43 -6.87
CA GLN A 92 -4.05 -5.63 -7.20
C GLN A 92 -5.14 -6.48 -7.87
N VAL A 93 -6.40 -6.20 -7.55
CA VAL A 93 -7.57 -6.86 -8.14
C VAL A 93 -8.71 -5.85 -8.33
N PRO A 94 -9.57 -6.02 -9.35
CA PRO A 94 -10.81 -5.26 -9.45
C PRO A 94 -11.74 -5.57 -8.26
N CYS A 95 -12.33 -4.55 -7.67
CA CYS A 95 -13.26 -4.70 -6.57
C CYS A 95 -14.23 -3.51 -6.51
N CYS A 96 -15.53 -3.78 -6.56
CA CYS A 96 -16.58 -2.75 -6.46
C CYS A 96 -16.42 -1.58 -7.45
N GLY A 97 -16.02 -1.87 -8.70
CA GLY A 97 -15.77 -0.85 -9.72
C GLY A 97 -14.50 -0.02 -9.50
N GLN A 98 -13.68 -0.40 -8.54
CA GLN A 98 -12.40 0.22 -8.20
C GLN A 98 -11.28 -0.83 -8.26
N VAL A 99 -10.06 -0.44 -7.95
CA VAL A 99 -8.92 -1.35 -7.81
C VAL A 99 -8.55 -1.48 -6.34
N LEU A 100 -8.66 -2.70 -5.81
CA LEU A 100 -8.15 -3.05 -4.48
C LEU A 100 -6.70 -3.46 -4.61
N TRP A 101 -5.83 -2.86 -3.82
CA TRP A 101 -4.40 -3.13 -3.87
C TRP A 101 -3.75 -3.09 -2.49
N VAL A 102 -2.66 -3.81 -2.36
CA VAL A 102 -1.79 -3.80 -1.18
C VAL A 102 -0.32 -3.85 -1.61
N TYR A 103 0.58 -3.39 -0.76
CA TYR A 103 2.02 -3.44 -1.02
C TYR A 103 2.62 -4.80 -0.72
N ASN A 104 2.20 -5.42 0.37
CA ASN A 104 2.75 -6.65 0.90
C ASN A 104 1.77 -7.34 1.84
N GLN A 105 2.22 -8.43 2.44
CA GLN A 105 1.40 -9.21 3.37
C GLN A 105 0.97 -8.41 4.60
N ALA A 106 1.87 -7.64 5.21
CA ALA A 106 1.53 -6.84 6.39
C ALA A 106 0.43 -5.80 6.09
N HIS A 107 0.48 -5.16 4.91
CA HIS A 107 -0.55 -4.26 4.46
C HIS A 107 -1.89 -5.00 4.22
N LEU A 108 -1.84 -6.19 3.63
CA LEU A 108 -3.01 -7.05 3.43
C LEU A 108 -3.68 -7.40 4.77
N GLU A 109 -2.90 -7.87 5.73
CA GLU A 109 -3.38 -8.23 7.06
C GLU A 109 -3.99 -7.04 7.82
N PHE A 110 -3.39 -5.87 7.68
CA PHE A 110 -3.94 -4.63 8.22
C PHE A 110 -5.33 -4.32 7.64
N LEU A 111 -5.48 -4.39 6.31
CA LEU A 111 -6.77 -4.15 5.66
C LEU A 111 -7.80 -5.22 6.02
N GLU A 112 -7.39 -6.48 6.07
CA GLU A 112 -8.26 -7.59 6.46
C GLU A 112 -8.80 -7.39 7.88
N HIS A 113 -7.93 -7.06 8.83
CA HIS A 113 -8.32 -6.76 10.19
C HIS A 113 -9.28 -5.57 10.28
N TYR A 114 -8.99 -4.48 9.54
CA TYR A 114 -9.85 -3.32 9.48
C TYR A 114 -11.25 -3.65 8.94
N VAL A 115 -11.32 -4.37 7.82
CA VAL A 115 -12.60 -4.69 7.14
C VAL A 115 -13.42 -5.69 7.95
N ARG A 116 -12.79 -6.70 8.57
CA ARG A 116 -13.46 -7.70 9.44
C ARG A 116 -14.02 -7.09 10.71
N SER A 117 -13.43 -6.02 11.22
CA SER A 117 -13.84 -5.41 12.48
C SER A 117 -15.22 -4.76 12.38
N THR A 118 -16.10 -5.14 13.28
CA THR A 118 -17.47 -4.61 13.39
C THR A 118 -17.49 -3.28 14.14
N LEU A 119 -16.59 -3.12 15.11
CA LEU A 119 -16.42 -1.91 15.88
C LEU A 119 -15.14 -1.19 15.44
N ARG A 120 -15.30 -0.01 14.88
CA ARG A 120 -14.23 0.89 14.46
C ARG A 120 -14.23 2.08 15.40
N GLU A 121 -13.58 1.93 16.56
CA GLU A 121 -13.50 3.02 17.52
C GLU A 121 -12.56 4.11 16.98
N ARG A 122 -13.11 5.27 16.70
CA ARG A 122 -12.33 6.49 16.66
C ARG A 122 -12.02 6.85 18.11
N GLN A 123 -10.85 6.51 18.61
CA GLN A 123 -10.40 7.11 19.85
C GLN A 123 -10.34 8.63 19.65
N GLY A 124 -11.21 9.32 20.37
CA GLY A 124 -11.31 10.77 20.34
C GLY A 124 -10.07 11.43 20.92
N SER A 125 -9.06 11.52 20.14
CA SER A 125 -7.99 12.49 20.27
C SER A 125 -7.71 13.03 18.89
N LYS A 126 -7.26 14.27 18.84
CA LYS A 126 -6.79 14.99 17.67
C LYS A 126 -6.01 14.03 16.76
N GLY A 127 -6.77 13.27 15.96
CA GLY A 127 -6.32 12.04 15.32
C GLY A 127 -5.16 12.29 14.39
N ASN A 128 -4.23 11.38 14.36
CA ASN A 128 -3.19 11.35 13.35
C ASN A 128 -3.86 11.22 11.98
N HIS A 129 -4.09 12.35 11.31
CA HIS A 129 -4.67 12.44 9.97
C HIS A 129 -3.86 11.67 8.92
N HIS A 130 -2.67 11.18 9.30
CA HIS A 130 -1.78 10.39 8.48
C HIS A 130 -1.98 8.88 8.64
N SER A 131 -2.85 8.43 9.54
CA SER A 131 -3.10 7.00 9.72
C SER A 131 -3.77 6.39 8.50
N MET A 132 -3.40 5.18 8.19
CA MET A 132 -3.96 4.44 7.07
C MET A 132 -5.47 4.24 7.21
N ALA A 133 -5.95 3.90 8.41
CA ALA A 133 -7.37 3.68 8.67
C ALA A 133 -8.23 4.92 8.37
N VAL A 134 -7.73 6.11 8.70
CA VAL A 134 -8.43 7.38 8.40
C VAL A 134 -8.48 7.64 6.89
N ARG A 135 -7.41 7.30 6.19
CA ARG A 135 -7.22 7.64 4.77
C ARG A 135 -7.74 6.59 3.78
N LEU A 136 -8.21 5.46 4.25
CA LEU A 136 -8.81 4.46 3.38
C LEU A 136 -9.94 5.08 2.54
N PRO A 137 -10.04 4.71 1.26
CA PRO A 137 -11.12 5.16 0.40
C PRO A 137 -12.49 4.85 0.99
N ARG A 138 -13.44 5.73 0.76
CA ARG A 138 -14.80 5.60 1.31
C ARG A 138 -15.45 4.25 0.95
N TRP A 139 -15.24 3.77 -0.27
CA TRP A 139 -15.83 2.52 -0.74
C TRP A 139 -15.35 1.29 0.05
N ILE A 140 -14.11 1.27 0.56
CA ILE A 140 -13.59 0.21 1.45
C ILE A 140 -14.26 0.27 2.82
N LYS A 141 -14.64 1.46 3.27
CA LYS A 141 -15.26 1.67 4.58
C LYS A 141 -16.75 1.31 4.62
N GLN A 142 -17.39 1.16 3.46
CA GLN A 142 -18.82 0.91 3.37
C GLN A 142 -19.15 -0.55 3.74
N ALA A 143 -20.15 -0.72 4.61
CA ALA A 143 -20.57 -2.04 5.06
C ALA A 143 -21.05 -2.96 3.91
N GLN A 144 -21.70 -2.38 2.91
CA GLN A 144 -22.20 -3.10 1.73
C GLN A 144 -21.08 -3.70 0.87
N HIS A 145 -19.86 -3.17 0.94
CA HIS A 145 -18.72 -3.67 0.18
C HIS A 145 -17.85 -4.67 0.97
N ARG A 146 -18.16 -4.89 2.25
CA ARG A 146 -17.34 -5.72 3.15
C ARG A 146 -16.99 -7.08 2.58
N GLU A 147 -17.99 -7.83 2.13
CA GLU A 147 -17.79 -9.18 1.59
C GLU A 147 -16.95 -9.16 0.31
N ALA A 148 -17.24 -8.23 -0.59
CA ALA A 148 -16.48 -8.07 -1.84
C ALA A 148 -15.02 -7.71 -1.58
N VAL A 149 -14.76 -6.82 -0.63
CA VAL A 149 -13.39 -6.45 -0.24
C VAL A 149 -12.66 -7.63 0.40
N LEU A 150 -13.30 -8.37 1.30
CA LEU A 150 -12.70 -9.57 1.92
C LEU A 150 -12.37 -10.64 0.87
N LYS A 151 -13.25 -10.85 -0.10
CA LYS A 151 -12.99 -11.74 -1.23
C LYS A 151 -11.80 -11.27 -2.07
N GLY A 152 -11.72 -9.98 -2.35
CA GLY A 152 -10.57 -9.38 -3.04
C GLY A 152 -9.27 -9.56 -2.28
N LEU A 153 -9.27 -9.34 -0.96
CA LEU A 153 -8.10 -9.57 -0.11
C LEU A 153 -7.68 -11.04 -0.09
N GLN A 154 -8.63 -11.96 -0.10
CA GLN A 154 -8.34 -13.40 -0.20
C GLN A 154 -7.64 -13.74 -1.52
N GLN A 155 -8.09 -13.18 -2.64
CA GLN A 155 -7.44 -13.35 -3.94
C GLN A 155 -6.00 -12.80 -3.94
N LEU A 156 -5.77 -11.66 -3.29
CA LEU A 156 -4.42 -11.09 -3.15
C LEU A 156 -3.52 -11.96 -2.29
N LYS A 157 -4.07 -12.57 -1.23
CA LYS A 157 -3.36 -13.51 -0.38
C LYS A 157 -2.91 -14.76 -1.15
N GLU A 158 -3.79 -15.34 -1.95
CA GLU A 158 -3.47 -16.47 -2.81
C GLU A 158 -2.34 -16.16 -3.82
N ARG A 159 -2.28 -14.92 -4.32
CA ARG A 159 -1.16 -14.48 -5.16
C ARG A 159 0.17 -14.35 -4.43
N LEU A 160 0.16 -14.11 -3.13
CA LEU A 160 1.37 -14.09 -2.31
C LEU A 160 1.90 -15.49 -2.00
N GLU A 161 1.00 -16.46 -1.90
CA GLU A 161 1.31 -17.84 -1.54
C GLU A 161 1.71 -18.70 -2.76
N GLY A 162 1.31 -18.30 -3.95
CA GLY A 162 1.59 -18.98 -5.22
C GLY A 162 2.83 -18.43 -5.94
#